data_ddf28051e6dcffbc1461acfac44ac7e9
#
_entry.id   ddf28051e6dcffbc1461acfac44ac7e9
#
_cell.length_a   1.000
_cell.length_b   1.000
_cell.length_c   1.000
_cell.angle_alpha   90.00
_cell.angle_beta   90.00
_cell.angle_gamma   90.00
#
_symmetry.space_group_name_H-M   'P 1'
#
loop_
_entity.id
_entity.type
_entity.pdbx_description
1 polymer ?
#
loop_
_entity_poly.entity_id
_entity_poly.type
_entity_poly.pdbx_seq_one_letter_code
_entity_poly.pdbx_strand_id
1 'polypeptide(L)'
;MAIADAKKVDYLWKKIGYGATKTDTNANKAAPNEAIASPLLLRGDKTWNQASSIPASQPGSTTGVVTVYPTSAPNETTADATSTTSRSWKTGLTDWIPPEFGASYGVKVYIHTTGQAGSAASSGTRVFAAGSGNNDEYFFDYQSGVVHFIGTNLPNGVNFSGKTVYVCGARYSGTLGLQNNVSDTGDFGFSGNKMSTGSSNADMEFDTAGTGKYLFHADTAIVVPTGSTAQRPTAQEGVLRFNTTTGQYEVSQDGSTYTNLRTDANAADITKDIF
;
A
#
# COMPACT_ATOMS: atom_id res chain seq x y z
N MET A 1 23.30 14.91 23.89
CA MET A 1 23.22 16.36 23.54
C MET A 1 21.88 16.59 22.85
N ALA A 2 21.15 17.65 23.19
CA ALA A 2 19.90 17.93 22.52
C ALA A 2 20.18 18.47 21.10
N ILE A 3 19.37 18.09 20.12
CA ILE A 3 19.45 18.62 18.75
C ILE A 3 19.08 20.10 18.78
N ALA A 4 19.95 20.96 18.26
CA ALA A 4 19.68 22.38 18.16
C ALA A 4 18.46 22.67 17.28
N ASP A 5 17.63 23.64 17.66
CA ASP A 5 16.37 23.94 16.98
C ASP A 5 16.57 24.36 15.53
N ALA A 6 17.66 25.07 15.22
CA ALA A 6 18.00 25.40 13.82
C ALA A 6 18.17 24.17 12.94
N LYS A 7 18.66 23.05 13.46
CA LYS A 7 18.81 21.79 12.73
C LYS A 7 17.49 21.05 12.57
N LYS A 8 16.63 21.09 13.58
CA LYS A 8 15.26 20.57 13.50
C LYS A 8 14.45 21.31 12.41
N VAL A 9 14.56 22.65 12.41
CA VAL A 9 13.89 23.50 11.42
C VAL A 9 14.41 23.22 10.00
N ASP A 10 15.74 23.09 9.83
CA ASP A 10 16.33 22.78 8.52
C ASP A 10 15.89 21.41 8.00
N TYR A 11 15.84 20.42 8.88
CA TYR A 11 15.33 19.09 8.53
C TYR A 11 13.85 19.12 8.15
N LEU A 12 13.04 19.83 8.93
CA LEU A 12 11.61 20.00 8.64
C LEU A 12 11.41 20.71 7.29
N TRP A 13 12.19 21.73 7.01
CA TRP A 13 12.16 22.43 5.73
C TRP A 13 12.45 21.51 4.54
N LYS A 14 13.44 20.63 4.67
CA LYS A 14 13.74 19.62 3.65
C LYS A 14 12.61 18.63 3.46
N LYS A 15 11.95 18.23 4.54
CA LYS A 15 10.78 17.35 4.49
C LYS A 15 9.57 18.00 3.81
N ILE A 16 9.32 19.27 4.07
CA ILE A 16 8.22 20.02 3.45
C ILE A 16 8.51 20.32 1.97
N GLY A 17 9.74 20.69 1.64
CA GLY A 17 10.19 20.99 0.30
C GLY A 17 10.65 19.75 -0.45
N TYR A 18 9.74 18.83 -0.76
CA TYR A 18 10.06 17.61 -1.51
C TYR A 18 10.86 17.90 -2.80
N GLY A 19 11.97 17.17 -2.97
CA GLY A 19 12.83 17.31 -4.14
C GLY A 19 13.64 18.61 -4.18
N ALA A 20 13.55 19.47 -3.16
CA ALA A 20 14.36 20.68 -3.10
C ALA A 20 15.82 20.34 -2.83
N THR A 21 16.68 20.62 -3.79
CA THR A 21 18.13 20.56 -3.61
C THR A 21 18.56 21.73 -2.74
N LYS A 22 19.20 21.47 -1.63
CA LYS A 22 19.71 22.50 -0.74
C LYS A 22 21.14 22.87 -1.12
N THR A 23 21.28 23.84 -1.96
CA THR A 23 22.57 24.48 -2.29
C THR A 23 22.87 25.68 -1.40
N ASP A 24 21.94 26.04 -0.54
CA ASP A 24 22.05 27.20 0.32
C ASP A 24 23.08 26.95 1.44
N THR A 25 24.13 27.72 1.41
CA THR A 25 25.21 27.71 2.40
C THR A 25 24.90 28.52 3.65
N ASN A 26 23.66 29.01 3.81
CA ASN A 26 23.24 29.77 4.97
C ASN A 26 23.58 28.99 6.27
N ALA A 27 24.23 29.65 7.19
CA ALA A 27 24.68 29.09 8.49
C ALA A 27 23.53 28.48 9.32
N ASN A 28 22.30 28.88 9.07
CA ASN A 28 21.11 28.34 9.73
C ASN A 28 20.68 26.97 9.18
N LYS A 29 21.25 26.51 8.08
CA LYS A 29 20.96 25.21 7.44
C LYS A 29 22.15 24.27 7.65
N ALA A 30 22.27 23.76 8.86
CA ALA A 30 23.39 22.91 9.25
C ALA A 30 23.25 21.43 8.83
N ALA A 31 22.11 21.03 8.25
CA ALA A 31 21.90 19.68 7.77
C ALA A 31 22.45 19.51 6.34
N PRO A 32 22.82 18.29 5.92
CA PRO A 32 23.35 18.03 4.59
C PRO A 32 22.45 18.49 3.47
N ASN A 33 23.07 18.74 2.36
CA ASN A 33 22.43 19.22 1.15
C ASN A 33 21.89 18.03 0.33
N GLU A 34 20.75 17.54 0.71
CA GLU A 34 20.12 16.36 0.11
C GLU A 34 18.61 16.55 -0.08
N ALA A 35 18.04 15.83 -1.02
CA ALA A 35 16.61 15.73 -1.20
C ALA A 35 16.04 14.69 -0.23
N ILE A 36 15.06 15.07 0.58
CA ILE A 36 14.37 14.20 1.52
C ILE A 36 12.92 14.02 1.05
N ALA A 37 12.45 12.77 1.02
CA ALA A 37 11.07 12.47 0.66
C ALA A 37 10.10 13.12 1.64
N SER A 38 9.11 13.86 1.12
CA SER A 38 8.12 14.56 1.94
C SER A 38 6.96 13.64 2.32
N PRO A 39 6.62 13.51 3.60
CA PRO A 39 5.42 12.80 4.02
C PRO A 39 4.13 13.59 3.76
N LEU A 40 4.23 14.86 3.41
CA LEU A 40 3.06 15.70 3.14
C LEU A 40 2.46 15.46 1.76
N LEU A 41 3.22 14.85 0.85
CA LEU A 41 2.72 14.46 -0.46
C LEU A 41 2.27 13.00 -0.39
N LEU A 42 0.97 12.80 -0.24
CA LEU A 42 0.37 11.47 -0.28
C LEU A 42 0.13 11.06 -1.73
N ARG A 43 0.79 9.99 -2.14
CA ARG A 43 0.61 9.38 -3.45
C ARG A 43 -0.13 8.07 -3.28
N GLY A 44 -1.27 7.93 -3.96
CA GLY A 44 -2.08 6.71 -3.87
C GLY A 44 -1.31 5.45 -4.28
N ASP A 45 -0.41 5.56 -5.27
CA ASP A 45 0.46 4.48 -5.73
C ASP A 45 1.55 4.08 -4.72
N LYS A 46 1.75 4.85 -3.64
CA LYS A 46 2.73 4.61 -2.58
C LYS A 46 2.11 4.24 -1.23
N THR A 47 0.80 4.16 -1.17
CA THR A 47 0.11 3.71 0.05
C THR A 47 0.40 2.24 0.31
N TRP A 48 0.71 1.87 1.54
CA TRP A 48 0.91 0.48 1.94
C TRP A 48 -0.44 -0.22 2.06
N ASN A 49 -0.78 -0.98 1.05
CA ASN A 49 -2.07 -1.64 0.91
C ASN A 49 -2.32 -2.67 2.03
N GLN A 50 -1.28 -3.35 2.47
CA GLN A 50 -1.34 -4.40 3.47
C GLN A 50 -0.73 -3.97 4.82
N ALA A 51 -0.81 -2.68 5.16
CA ALA A 51 -0.24 -2.15 6.40
C ALA A 51 -0.79 -2.84 7.65
N SER A 52 -2.06 -3.24 7.64
CA SER A 52 -2.70 -4.00 8.73
C SER A 52 -2.11 -5.40 8.96
N SER A 53 -1.42 -5.94 7.96
CA SER A 53 -0.74 -7.25 8.05
C SER A 53 0.69 -7.15 8.62
N ILE A 54 1.18 -5.95 8.91
CA ILE A 54 2.47 -5.76 9.56
C ILE A 54 2.34 -6.21 11.02
N PRO A 55 3.17 -7.18 11.49
CA PRO A 55 3.13 -7.61 12.89
C PRO A 55 3.43 -6.47 13.86
N ALA A 56 2.84 -6.48 15.05
CA ALA A 56 3.11 -5.49 16.10
C ALA A 56 4.56 -5.52 16.65
N SER A 57 5.33 -6.53 16.29
CA SER A 57 6.76 -6.64 16.56
C SER A 57 7.51 -7.09 15.33
N GLN A 58 8.72 -6.58 15.12
CA GLN A 58 9.56 -6.97 14.00
C GLN A 58 9.75 -8.49 14.01
N PRO A 59 9.41 -9.21 12.94
CA PRO A 59 9.64 -10.64 12.85
C PRO A 59 11.14 -10.98 12.79
N GLY A 60 11.49 -12.18 13.21
CA GLY A 60 12.88 -12.65 13.18
C GLY A 60 13.42 -12.95 11.77
N SER A 61 12.51 -13.12 10.79
CA SER A 61 12.83 -13.40 9.39
C SER A 61 11.85 -12.69 8.46
N THR A 62 12.20 -12.56 7.19
CA THR A 62 11.33 -11.99 6.15
C THR A 62 10.02 -12.77 6.04
N THR A 63 8.92 -12.02 5.94
CA THR A 63 7.54 -12.51 5.73
C THR A 63 6.99 -12.01 4.39
N GLY A 64 5.72 -12.30 4.07
CA GLY A 64 5.08 -11.84 2.84
C GLY A 64 5.00 -10.31 2.69
N VAL A 65 4.92 -9.57 3.81
CA VAL A 65 4.76 -8.10 3.81
C VAL A 65 5.91 -7.34 4.47
N VAL A 66 6.87 -8.05 5.08
CA VAL A 66 8.00 -7.45 5.80
C VAL A 66 9.29 -8.10 5.39
N THR A 67 10.21 -7.33 4.82
CA THR A 67 11.59 -7.77 4.58
C THR A 67 12.46 -7.33 5.74
N VAL A 68 13.16 -8.28 6.36
CA VAL A 68 14.01 -8.05 7.54
C VAL A 68 15.48 -7.99 7.15
N TYR A 69 16.19 -7.02 7.67
CA TYR A 69 17.63 -6.85 7.60
C TYR A 69 18.19 -7.10 9.01
N PRO A 70 18.50 -8.36 9.37
CA PRO A 70 18.96 -8.72 10.69
C PRO A 70 20.41 -8.27 10.92
N THR A 71 20.85 -8.34 12.17
CA THR A 71 22.24 -8.00 12.55
C THR A 71 23.29 -8.88 11.86
N SER A 72 22.93 -10.09 11.44
CA SER A 72 23.79 -11.00 10.68
C SER A 72 23.85 -10.66 9.17
N ALA A 73 22.93 -9.87 8.65
CA ALA A 73 22.84 -9.45 7.26
C ALA A 73 22.21 -8.05 7.14
N PRO A 74 22.85 -7.01 7.71
CA PRO A 74 22.36 -5.65 7.60
C PRO A 74 22.43 -5.13 6.16
N ASN A 75 21.61 -4.11 5.86
CA ASN A 75 21.72 -3.40 4.60
C ASN A 75 22.97 -2.50 4.62
N GLU A 76 23.83 -2.66 3.63
CA GLU A 76 24.97 -1.78 3.41
C GLU A 76 24.51 -0.50 2.69
N THR A 77 24.99 0.64 3.14
CA THR A 77 24.60 1.94 2.59
C THR A 77 25.69 2.50 1.68
N THR A 78 25.29 3.48 0.87
CA THR A 78 26.21 4.29 0.06
C THR A 78 26.20 5.73 0.58
N ALA A 79 27.36 6.35 0.70
CA ALA A 79 27.47 7.77 1.07
C ALA A 79 26.71 8.65 0.06
N ASP A 80 26.00 9.65 0.54
CA ASP A 80 25.38 10.63 -0.33
C ASP A 80 26.43 11.67 -0.78
N ALA A 81 26.79 11.60 -2.07
CA ALA A 81 27.79 12.49 -2.65
C ALA A 81 27.34 13.97 -2.68
N THR A 82 26.04 14.25 -2.51
CA THR A 82 25.50 15.62 -2.49
C THR A 82 25.52 16.23 -1.09
N SER A 83 25.77 15.42 -0.07
CA SER A 83 25.85 15.87 1.32
C SER A 83 27.27 16.25 1.73
N THR A 84 27.43 16.88 2.89
CA THR A 84 28.75 16.99 3.52
C THR A 84 29.32 15.61 3.76
N THR A 85 30.60 15.42 3.49
CA THR A 85 31.32 14.12 3.58
C THR A 85 30.95 13.35 4.85
N SER A 86 30.61 12.10 4.67
CA SER A 86 30.24 11.12 5.72
C SER A 86 29.02 11.48 6.57
N ARG A 87 28.21 12.48 6.16
CA ARG A 87 27.02 12.92 6.91
C ARG A 87 25.78 12.11 6.62
N SER A 88 25.54 11.83 5.35
CA SER A 88 24.34 11.15 4.92
C SER A 88 24.67 9.88 4.18
N TRP A 89 23.90 8.84 4.47
CA TRP A 89 24.12 7.49 3.94
C TRP A 89 22.78 6.92 3.48
N LYS A 90 22.74 6.50 2.22
CA LYS A 90 21.51 5.97 1.58
C LYS A 90 21.53 4.45 1.60
N THR A 91 20.45 3.86 2.09
CA THR A 91 20.26 2.39 2.01
C THR A 91 19.97 1.92 0.58
N GLY A 92 19.60 2.82 -0.32
CA GLY A 92 19.09 2.47 -1.65
C GLY A 92 17.68 1.86 -1.63
N LEU A 93 17.05 1.81 -0.46
CA LEU A 93 15.75 1.18 -0.22
C LEU A 93 14.80 2.18 0.44
N THR A 94 13.53 2.06 0.13
CA THR A 94 12.45 2.89 0.69
C THR A 94 11.52 2.06 1.57
N ASP A 95 10.54 2.73 2.18
CA ASP A 95 9.45 2.08 2.89
C ASP A 95 9.90 1.26 4.10
N TRP A 96 10.84 1.79 4.86
CA TRP A 96 11.25 1.21 6.15
C TRP A 96 10.11 1.37 7.16
N ILE A 97 9.87 0.33 7.97
CA ILE A 97 8.78 0.33 8.93
C ILE A 97 9.21 1.10 10.18
N PRO A 98 8.51 2.19 10.52
CA PRO A 98 8.87 2.99 11.68
C PRO A 98 8.36 2.40 13.00
N PRO A 99 8.89 2.87 14.15
CA PRO A 99 8.52 2.38 15.49
C PRO A 99 7.04 2.56 15.86
N GLU A 100 6.26 3.35 15.11
CA GLU A 100 4.81 3.46 15.29
C GLU A 100 4.09 2.12 15.12
N PHE A 101 4.64 1.20 14.32
CA PHE A 101 4.13 -0.17 14.18
C PHE A 101 4.54 -1.09 15.32
N GLY A 102 5.51 -0.68 16.14
CA GLY A 102 6.03 -1.39 17.30
C GLY A 102 7.47 -1.00 17.60
N ALA A 103 7.82 -0.87 18.87
CA ALA A 103 9.13 -0.38 19.30
C ALA A 103 10.32 -1.18 18.75
N SER A 104 10.11 -2.46 18.42
CA SER A 104 11.14 -3.34 17.86
C SER A 104 11.54 -2.99 16.42
N TYR A 105 10.76 -2.17 15.71
CA TYR A 105 11.07 -1.70 14.35
C TYR A 105 12.10 -0.54 14.32
N GLY A 106 12.50 -0.03 15.48
CA GLY A 106 13.57 0.95 15.55
C GLY A 106 14.86 0.44 14.91
N VAL A 107 15.36 1.15 13.89
CA VAL A 107 16.58 0.74 13.18
C VAL A 107 17.80 0.76 14.12
N LYS A 108 18.74 -0.16 13.85
CA LYS A 108 20.06 -0.18 14.50
C LYS A 108 21.11 0.12 13.44
N VAL A 109 21.99 1.05 13.76
CA VAL A 109 22.99 1.55 12.82
C VAL A 109 24.40 1.21 13.29
N TYR A 110 25.23 0.74 12.39
CA TYR A 110 26.61 0.37 12.65
C TYR A 110 27.54 0.98 11.60
N ILE A 111 28.79 1.27 11.97
CA ILE A 111 29.84 1.71 11.05
C ILE A 111 30.90 0.63 11.02
N HIS A 112 31.19 0.10 9.83
CA HIS A 112 32.15 -0.98 9.66
C HIS A 112 32.81 -0.92 8.28
N THR A 113 33.82 -1.76 8.06
CA THR A 113 34.52 -1.89 6.78
C THR A 113 33.54 -2.19 5.66
N THR A 114 33.68 -1.51 4.54
CA THR A 114 32.86 -1.71 3.34
C THR A 114 32.93 -3.16 2.87
N GLY A 115 31.78 -3.74 2.49
CA GLY A 115 31.67 -5.14 2.05
C GLY A 115 31.67 -6.17 3.19
N GLN A 116 31.64 -5.74 4.45
CA GLN A 116 31.70 -6.64 5.62
C GLN A 116 30.38 -6.66 6.42
N ALA A 117 29.25 -6.78 5.72
CA ALA A 117 27.91 -6.74 6.32
C ALA A 117 27.72 -7.77 7.46
N GLY A 118 28.16 -9.01 7.25
CA GLY A 118 27.97 -10.10 8.22
C GLY A 118 28.66 -9.90 9.56
N SER A 119 29.69 -9.07 9.63
CA SER A 119 30.42 -8.74 10.88
C SER A 119 30.12 -7.33 11.41
N ALA A 120 29.29 -6.55 10.72
CA ALA A 120 29.05 -5.16 11.09
C ALA A 120 28.49 -4.99 12.51
N ALA A 121 27.60 -5.87 12.94
CA ALA A 121 27.01 -5.79 14.28
C ALA A 121 27.90 -6.33 15.40
N SER A 122 28.82 -7.26 15.08
CA SER A 122 29.72 -7.88 16.09
C SER A 122 31.05 -7.15 16.22
N SER A 123 31.57 -6.56 15.13
CA SER A 123 32.90 -5.96 15.08
C SER A 123 32.91 -4.49 14.69
N GLY A 124 31.77 -3.97 14.22
CA GLY A 124 31.62 -2.56 13.87
C GLY A 124 31.30 -1.67 15.09
N THR A 125 31.39 -0.37 14.86
CA THR A 125 30.98 0.63 15.85
C THR A 125 29.48 0.86 15.78
N ARG A 126 28.73 0.50 16.82
CA ARG A 126 27.33 0.85 16.93
C ARG A 126 27.17 2.34 17.21
N VAL A 127 26.23 2.99 16.56
CA VAL A 127 25.84 4.38 16.81
C VAL A 127 24.39 4.45 17.28
N PHE A 128 24.05 5.52 18.00
CA PHE A 128 22.78 5.66 18.69
C PHE A 128 22.06 6.94 18.25
N ALA A 129 20.73 6.87 18.13
CA ALA A 129 19.93 8.02 17.71
C ALA A 129 19.88 9.14 18.75
N ALA A 130 20.13 8.83 20.02
CA ALA A 130 20.16 9.80 21.12
C ALA A 130 20.99 9.29 22.30
N GLY A 131 21.60 10.19 23.02
CA GLY A 131 22.06 9.98 24.41
C GLY A 131 23.39 9.24 24.62
N SER A 132 24.17 8.92 23.56
CA SER A 132 25.45 8.21 23.78
C SER A 132 26.58 9.14 24.26
N GLY A 133 26.50 10.43 23.98
CA GLY A 133 27.57 11.40 24.29
C GLY A 133 28.77 11.34 23.32
N ASN A 134 28.71 10.51 22.28
CA ASN A 134 29.81 10.27 21.33
C ASN A 134 29.65 11.03 19.99
N ASN A 135 28.80 12.05 19.93
CA ASN A 135 28.43 12.78 18.70
C ASN A 135 27.93 11.85 17.57
N ASP A 136 27.36 10.72 17.93
CA ASP A 136 26.87 9.68 17.03
C ASP A 136 25.37 9.73 16.82
N GLU A 137 24.71 10.77 17.31
CA GLU A 137 23.29 10.97 17.12
C GLU A 137 22.98 11.03 15.62
N TYR A 138 22.05 10.18 15.19
CA TYR A 138 21.58 10.14 13.82
C TYR A 138 20.07 10.30 13.77
N PHE A 139 19.62 10.75 12.63
CA PHE A 139 18.24 10.68 12.19
C PHE A 139 18.13 9.63 11.11
N PHE A 140 17.09 8.80 11.17
CA PHE A 140 16.77 7.87 10.10
C PHE A 140 15.45 8.26 9.46
N ASP A 141 15.48 8.51 8.17
CA ASP A 141 14.27 8.74 7.39
C ASP A 141 13.72 7.40 6.91
N TYR A 142 12.70 6.91 7.59
CA TYR A 142 12.06 5.63 7.30
C TYR A 142 11.44 5.55 5.91
N GLN A 143 10.98 6.68 5.36
CA GLN A 143 10.39 6.70 4.04
C GLN A 143 11.44 6.58 2.92
N SER A 144 12.52 7.32 3.04
CA SER A 144 13.59 7.37 2.01
C SER A 144 14.76 6.43 2.29
N GLY A 145 14.85 5.85 3.49
CA GLY A 145 15.94 4.97 3.90
C GLY A 145 17.29 5.68 4.03
N VAL A 146 17.30 6.90 4.56
CA VAL A 146 18.51 7.70 4.72
C VAL A 146 18.89 7.83 6.18
N VAL A 147 20.13 7.47 6.49
CA VAL A 147 20.77 7.79 7.79
C VAL A 147 21.43 9.15 7.66
N HIS A 148 21.19 9.99 8.62
CA HIS A 148 21.75 11.33 8.69
C HIS A 148 22.35 11.59 10.06
N PHE A 149 23.67 11.79 10.15
CA PHE A 149 24.33 12.19 11.38
C PHE A 149 24.07 13.66 11.68
N ILE A 150 23.57 13.92 12.89
CA ILE A 150 23.14 15.23 13.34
C ILE A 150 24.30 15.92 14.03
N GLY A 151 24.45 17.22 13.77
CA GLY A 151 25.49 17.99 14.42
C GLY A 151 26.60 18.42 13.49
N THR A 152 27.61 19.05 14.03
CA THR A 152 28.76 19.53 13.27
C THR A 152 29.87 18.47 13.21
N ASN A 153 29.86 17.53 14.13
CA ASN A 153 30.86 16.46 14.22
C ASN A 153 30.29 15.12 13.81
N LEU A 154 31.12 14.26 13.29
CA LEU A 154 30.84 12.86 13.07
C LEU A 154 31.07 12.06 14.38
N PRO A 155 30.60 10.80 14.46
CA PRO A 155 30.82 9.96 15.62
C PRO A 155 32.27 9.95 16.10
N ASN A 156 32.46 10.18 17.39
CA ASN A 156 33.79 10.27 18.00
C ASN A 156 34.60 9.00 17.79
N GLY A 157 35.88 9.15 17.44
CA GLY A 157 36.82 8.04 17.25
C GLY A 157 36.59 7.22 15.98
N VAL A 158 35.68 7.63 15.11
CA VAL A 158 35.39 6.92 13.87
C VAL A 158 36.07 7.61 12.68
N ASN A 159 36.99 6.88 12.04
CA ASN A 159 37.50 7.25 10.73
C ASN A 159 36.66 6.49 9.65
N PHE A 160 36.09 7.21 8.71
CA PHE A 160 35.26 6.64 7.64
C PHE A 160 36.06 6.14 6.44
N SER A 161 37.38 6.28 6.41
CA SER A 161 38.19 5.75 5.31
C SER A 161 38.05 4.22 5.21
N GLY A 162 37.59 3.73 4.04
CA GLY A 162 37.31 2.32 3.82
C GLY A 162 36.13 1.74 4.60
N LYS A 163 35.30 2.60 5.20
CA LYS A 163 34.13 2.19 5.97
C LYS A 163 32.84 2.72 5.36
N THR A 164 31.75 2.04 5.68
CA THR A 164 30.39 2.45 5.35
C THR A 164 29.46 2.29 6.55
N VAL A 165 28.25 2.75 6.42
CA VAL A 165 27.18 2.59 7.39
C VAL A 165 26.35 1.36 7.04
N TYR A 166 25.92 0.62 8.04
CA TYR A 166 25.06 -0.54 7.94
C TYR A 166 23.79 -0.33 8.74
N VAL A 167 22.66 -0.67 8.16
CA VAL A 167 21.34 -0.50 8.78
C VAL A 167 20.67 -1.85 8.97
N CYS A 168 20.34 -2.17 10.23
CA CYS A 168 19.47 -3.29 10.57
C CYS A 168 18.07 -2.76 10.87
N GLY A 169 17.06 -3.48 10.47
CA GLY A 169 15.66 -3.10 10.65
C GLY A 169 14.75 -3.90 9.74
N ALA A 170 13.60 -3.36 9.45
CA ALA A 170 12.65 -3.99 8.56
C ALA A 170 12.01 -2.97 7.62
N ARG A 171 11.66 -3.41 6.44
CA ARG A 171 10.93 -2.59 5.47
C ARG A 171 9.64 -3.28 5.02
N TYR A 172 8.67 -2.47 4.65
CA TYR A 172 7.47 -2.95 4.00
C TYR A 172 7.79 -3.46 2.59
N SER A 173 7.38 -4.68 2.29
CA SER A 173 7.57 -5.34 1.00
C SER A 173 6.28 -5.91 0.43
N GLY A 174 5.14 -5.56 1.04
CA GLY A 174 3.82 -5.88 0.51
C GLY A 174 3.45 -5.02 -0.71
N THR A 175 2.22 -5.18 -1.16
CA THR A 175 1.70 -4.43 -2.31
C THR A 175 1.50 -2.96 -1.98
N LEU A 176 1.83 -2.10 -2.95
CA LEU A 176 1.61 -0.67 -2.89
C LEU A 176 0.37 -0.29 -3.70
N GLY A 177 -0.19 0.86 -3.38
CA GLY A 177 -1.34 1.41 -4.06
C GLY A 177 -2.62 1.31 -3.26
N LEU A 178 -3.65 1.98 -3.74
CA LEU A 178 -4.99 1.80 -3.19
C LEU A 178 -5.49 0.42 -3.61
N GLN A 179 -6.15 -0.27 -2.70
CA GLN A 179 -6.85 -1.50 -3.09
C GLN A 179 -7.85 -1.16 -4.18
N ASN A 180 -7.83 -1.93 -5.26
CA ASN A 180 -8.84 -1.83 -6.30
C ASN A 180 -10.24 -2.24 -5.80
N ASN A 181 -10.32 -2.75 -4.57
CA ASN A 181 -11.58 -3.06 -3.92
C ASN A 181 -12.07 -1.83 -3.18
N VAL A 182 -13.08 -1.21 -3.71
CA VAL A 182 -13.84 -0.13 -3.05
C VAL A 182 -14.60 -0.66 -1.84
N SER A 183 -14.48 -1.95 -1.52
CA SER A 183 -15.17 -2.52 -0.39
C SER A 183 -14.24 -3.23 0.57
N ASP A 184 -14.21 -2.73 1.77
CA ASP A 184 -13.85 -3.46 2.97
C ASP A 184 -14.95 -4.49 3.37
N THR A 185 -15.88 -4.76 2.48
CA THR A 185 -17.09 -5.50 2.75
C THR A 185 -17.47 -6.45 1.63
N GLY A 186 -16.58 -7.35 1.21
CA GLY A 186 -17.05 -8.46 0.43
C GLY A 186 -16.55 -8.57 -1.02
N ASP A 187 -17.23 -9.38 -1.75
CA ASP A 187 -16.90 -10.01 -3.01
C ASP A 187 -16.97 -9.13 -4.28
N PHE A 188 -17.04 -7.80 -4.18
CA PHE A 188 -17.17 -6.97 -5.37
C PHE A 188 -15.81 -6.68 -6.02
N GLY A 189 -15.65 -7.06 -7.28
CA GLY A 189 -14.51 -6.73 -8.11
C GLY A 189 -14.87 -5.80 -9.26
N PHE A 190 -14.01 -4.81 -9.52
CA PHE A 190 -14.09 -3.94 -10.69
C PHE A 190 -12.91 -4.23 -11.62
N SER A 191 -13.20 -4.58 -12.87
CA SER A 191 -12.17 -4.80 -13.89
C SER A 191 -12.64 -4.18 -15.22
N GLY A 192 -11.96 -3.12 -15.63
CA GLY A 192 -12.40 -2.32 -16.77
C GLY A 192 -13.79 -1.74 -16.53
N ASN A 193 -14.75 -2.08 -17.40
CA ASN A 193 -16.16 -1.68 -17.29
C ASN A 193 -17.07 -2.77 -16.68
N LYS A 194 -16.47 -3.78 -16.02
CA LYS A 194 -17.20 -4.91 -15.43
C LYS A 194 -17.19 -4.81 -13.91
N MET A 195 -18.36 -5.03 -13.31
CA MET A 195 -18.52 -5.27 -11.87
C MET A 195 -18.91 -6.74 -11.68
N SER A 196 -18.23 -7.44 -10.78
CA SER A 196 -18.46 -8.87 -10.53
C SER A 196 -18.34 -9.18 -9.04
N THR A 197 -19.08 -10.19 -8.57
CA THR A 197 -18.80 -10.84 -7.29
C THR A 197 -17.56 -11.74 -7.45
N GLY A 198 -16.81 -11.93 -6.36
CA GLY A 198 -15.56 -12.69 -6.37
C GLY A 198 -15.79 -14.19 -6.50
N SER A 199 -15.56 -14.95 -5.45
CA SER A 199 -15.54 -16.42 -5.47
C SER A 199 -16.78 -17.09 -4.85
N SER A 200 -17.76 -16.31 -4.40
CA SER A 200 -18.99 -16.84 -3.78
C SER A 200 -20.14 -16.90 -4.76
N ASN A 201 -21.13 -17.75 -4.45
CA ASN A 201 -22.42 -17.75 -5.15
C ASN A 201 -23.41 -16.73 -4.55
N ALA A 202 -22.91 -15.68 -3.91
CA ALA A 202 -23.73 -14.63 -3.35
C ALA A 202 -24.37 -13.79 -4.45
N ASP A 203 -25.59 -13.37 -4.20
CA ASP A 203 -26.33 -12.44 -5.07
C ASP A 203 -25.66 -11.07 -5.04
N MET A 204 -25.76 -10.34 -6.15
CA MET A 204 -25.40 -8.93 -6.22
C MET A 204 -26.64 -8.09 -6.01
N GLU A 205 -26.71 -7.45 -4.87
CA GLU A 205 -27.85 -6.61 -4.51
C GLU A 205 -27.58 -5.15 -4.83
N PHE A 206 -28.58 -4.48 -5.43
CA PHE A 206 -28.61 -3.05 -5.60
C PHE A 206 -29.85 -2.54 -4.87
N ASP A 207 -29.64 -1.76 -3.83
CA ASP A 207 -30.74 -1.20 -3.05
C ASP A 207 -30.84 0.32 -3.24
N THR A 208 -32.05 0.83 -3.34
CA THR A 208 -32.34 2.27 -3.41
C THR A 208 -33.06 2.72 -2.16
N ALA A 209 -32.59 3.80 -1.56
CA ALA A 209 -33.26 4.37 -0.40
C ALA A 209 -34.67 4.92 -0.77
N GLY A 210 -35.68 4.52 0.00
CA GLY A 210 -37.06 5.04 -0.10
C GLY A 210 -37.76 4.70 -1.43
N THR A 211 -38.20 5.68 -2.17
CA THR A 211 -38.96 5.51 -3.43
C THR A 211 -38.11 5.62 -4.67
N GLY A 212 -36.77 5.50 -4.54
CA GLY A 212 -35.84 5.50 -5.66
C GLY A 212 -36.08 4.37 -6.66
N LYS A 213 -35.58 4.53 -7.88
CA LYS A 213 -35.69 3.55 -8.96
C LYS A 213 -34.33 3.31 -9.58
N TYR A 214 -34.13 2.10 -10.12
CA TYR A 214 -33.01 1.82 -11.00
C TYR A 214 -33.33 2.29 -12.41
N LEU A 215 -32.52 3.19 -12.96
CA LEU A 215 -32.68 3.72 -14.30
C LEU A 215 -31.51 3.25 -15.16
N PHE A 216 -31.81 2.51 -16.21
CA PHE A 216 -30.84 2.09 -17.20
C PHE A 216 -30.95 3.00 -18.43
N HIS A 217 -29.99 3.92 -18.61
CA HIS A 217 -29.94 4.84 -19.74
C HIS A 217 -29.09 4.24 -20.86
N ALA A 218 -29.69 3.38 -21.66
CA ALA A 218 -29.03 2.82 -22.83
C ALA A 218 -29.99 2.89 -24.04
N ASP A 219 -29.47 3.31 -25.18
CA ASP A 219 -30.27 3.44 -26.41
C ASP A 219 -30.52 2.11 -27.12
N THR A 220 -29.87 1.03 -26.65
CA THR A 220 -29.91 -0.25 -27.35
C THR A 220 -30.72 -1.30 -26.59
N ALA A 221 -30.21 -1.88 -25.51
CA ALA A 221 -30.92 -2.96 -24.83
C ALA A 221 -30.35 -3.23 -23.43
N ILE A 222 -31.17 -3.90 -22.62
CA ILE A 222 -30.72 -4.66 -21.44
C ILE A 222 -30.68 -6.14 -21.83
N VAL A 223 -29.50 -6.78 -21.65
CA VAL A 223 -29.39 -8.23 -21.84
C VAL A 223 -29.68 -8.91 -20.51
N VAL A 224 -30.76 -9.69 -20.46
CA VAL A 224 -31.13 -10.46 -19.28
C VAL A 224 -30.27 -11.72 -19.15
N PRO A 225 -30.18 -12.34 -17.96
CA PRO A 225 -29.47 -13.59 -17.77
C PRO A 225 -29.96 -14.68 -18.75
N THR A 226 -29.01 -15.38 -19.37
CA THR A 226 -29.29 -16.46 -20.33
C THR A 226 -28.73 -17.78 -19.82
N GLY A 227 -29.45 -18.89 -20.08
CA GLY A 227 -28.98 -20.22 -19.71
C GLY A 227 -29.93 -21.31 -20.13
N SER A 228 -29.48 -22.57 -20.13
CA SER A 228 -30.30 -23.72 -20.44
C SER A 228 -31.40 -23.99 -19.40
N THR A 229 -32.32 -24.90 -19.70
CA THR A 229 -33.31 -25.38 -18.71
C THR A 229 -32.65 -25.96 -17.47
N ALA A 230 -31.53 -26.68 -17.62
CA ALA A 230 -30.79 -27.28 -16.52
C ALA A 230 -30.09 -26.24 -15.61
N GLN A 231 -29.88 -25.02 -16.09
CA GLN A 231 -29.26 -23.92 -15.38
C GLN A 231 -30.28 -22.96 -14.74
N ARG A 232 -31.53 -23.36 -14.66
CA ARG A 232 -32.54 -22.56 -13.95
C ARG A 232 -32.16 -22.48 -12.47
N PRO A 233 -32.10 -21.27 -11.90
CA PRO A 233 -32.05 -21.13 -10.46
C PRO A 233 -33.36 -21.62 -9.82
N THR A 234 -33.40 -21.75 -8.52
CA THR A 234 -34.66 -21.91 -7.79
C THR A 234 -35.61 -20.78 -8.16
N ALA A 235 -36.87 -21.09 -8.44
CA ALA A 235 -37.85 -20.10 -8.79
C ALA A 235 -38.06 -19.11 -7.63
N GLN A 236 -38.05 -17.83 -7.94
CA GLN A 236 -38.37 -16.73 -7.01
C GLN A 236 -39.33 -15.78 -7.71
N GLU A 237 -40.17 -15.11 -6.98
CA GLU A 237 -41.07 -14.11 -7.50
C GLU A 237 -40.30 -12.98 -8.19
N GLY A 238 -40.70 -12.59 -9.39
CA GLY A 238 -40.09 -11.51 -10.16
C GLY A 238 -38.86 -11.91 -11.02
N VAL A 239 -38.45 -13.17 -11.04
CA VAL A 239 -37.34 -13.62 -11.88
C VAL A 239 -37.71 -13.51 -13.36
N LEU A 240 -36.82 -12.94 -14.17
CA LEU A 240 -36.85 -12.89 -15.63
C LEU A 240 -35.51 -13.39 -16.18
N ARG A 241 -35.59 -14.35 -17.15
CA ARG A 241 -34.39 -14.88 -17.85
C ARG A 241 -34.75 -15.33 -19.26
N PHE A 242 -33.72 -15.56 -20.09
CA PHE A 242 -33.88 -16.22 -21.41
C PHE A 242 -33.39 -17.67 -21.33
N ASN A 243 -34.25 -18.62 -21.72
CA ASN A 243 -33.93 -20.04 -21.75
C ASN A 243 -33.42 -20.42 -23.14
N THR A 244 -32.16 -20.78 -23.24
CA THR A 244 -31.52 -21.15 -24.51
C THR A 244 -31.97 -22.52 -25.04
N THR A 245 -32.50 -23.41 -24.18
CA THR A 245 -33.04 -24.71 -24.63
C THR A 245 -34.38 -24.56 -25.34
N THR A 246 -35.24 -23.69 -24.87
CA THR A 246 -36.57 -23.43 -25.40
C THR A 246 -36.61 -22.26 -26.39
N GLY A 247 -35.57 -21.41 -26.39
CA GLY A 247 -35.53 -20.20 -27.21
C GLY A 247 -36.50 -19.11 -26.74
N GLN A 248 -36.95 -19.13 -25.48
CA GLN A 248 -37.98 -18.23 -24.99
C GLN A 248 -37.56 -17.52 -23.71
N TYR A 249 -38.15 -16.35 -23.47
CA TYR A 249 -38.08 -15.67 -22.17
C TYR A 249 -38.97 -16.42 -21.15
N GLU A 250 -38.45 -16.59 -19.97
CA GLU A 250 -39.15 -17.22 -18.85
C GLU A 250 -39.26 -16.24 -17.68
N VAL A 251 -40.40 -16.27 -17.02
CA VAL A 251 -40.68 -15.50 -15.80
C VAL A 251 -41.16 -16.43 -14.70
N SER A 252 -40.86 -16.09 -13.47
CA SER A 252 -41.52 -16.68 -12.29
C SER A 252 -42.32 -15.62 -11.60
N GLN A 253 -43.63 -15.74 -11.61
CA GLN A 253 -44.60 -14.80 -11.00
C GLN A 253 -44.99 -15.22 -9.60
N ASP A 254 -44.96 -16.53 -9.33
CA ASP A 254 -45.45 -17.15 -8.10
C ASP A 254 -44.35 -17.61 -7.16
N GLY A 255 -43.09 -17.43 -7.58
CA GLY A 255 -41.92 -17.90 -6.84
C GLY A 255 -41.75 -19.43 -6.81
N SER A 256 -42.59 -20.20 -7.52
CA SER A 256 -42.58 -21.66 -7.50
C SER A 256 -42.34 -22.29 -8.89
N THR A 257 -42.84 -21.67 -9.94
CA THR A 257 -42.76 -22.20 -11.31
C THR A 257 -42.23 -21.18 -12.32
N TYR A 258 -41.63 -21.69 -13.41
CA TYR A 258 -41.24 -20.88 -14.54
C TYR A 258 -42.26 -21.02 -15.64
N THR A 259 -42.80 -19.90 -16.14
CA THR A 259 -43.70 -19.84 -17.28
C THR A 259 -43.04 -19.05 -18.43
N ASN A 260 -43.33 -19.43 -19.67
CA ASN A 260 -42.82 -18.69 -20.81
C ASN A 260 -43.56 -17.34 -20.94
N LEU A 261 -42.76 -16.25 -21.11
CA LEU A 261 -43.31 -14.98 -21.50
C LEU A 261 -43.76 -15.06 -22.96
N ARG A 262 -45.04 -14.95 -23.19
CA ARG A 262 -45.56 -14.95 -24.57
C ARG A 262 -45.13 -13.69 -25.31
N THR A 263 -44.42 -13.86 -26.41
CA THR A 263 -43.94 -12.78 -27.29
C THR A 263 -44.74 -12.62 -28.57
N ASP A 264 -45.60 -13.58 -28.87
CA ASP A 264 -46.42 -13.58 -30.08
C ASP A 264 -47.84 -13.10 -29.75
N ALA A 265 -48.02 -11.84 -30.02
CA ALA A 265 -49.37 -11.26 -30.09
C ALA A 265 -50.11 -11.76 -31.34
N ASN A 266 -50.40 -13.07 -31.46
CA ASN A 266 -51.43 -13.50 -32.38
C ASN A 266 -52.79 -13.18 -31.75
N ALA A 267 -53.47 -12.19 -32.30
CA ALA A 267 -54.78 -11.78 -31.89
C ALA A 267 -55.81 -12.90 -31.82
N ALA A 268 -55.55 -14.04 -32.49
CA ALA A 268 -56.38 -15.24 -32.44
C ALA A 268 -56.29 -16.03 -31.13
N ASP A 269 -55.22 -15.81 -30.28
CA ASP A 269 -55.01 -16.53 -29.02
C ASP A 269 -55.65 -15.78 -27.85
N ILE A 270 -55.85 -14.47 -27.99
CA ILE A 270 -56.49 -13.62 -26.94
C ILE A 270 -57.98 -13.92 -26.84
N THR A 271 -58.63 -14.40 -27.89
CA THR A 271 -60.03 -14.74 -27.91
C THR A 271 -60.38 -16.10 -27.28
N LYS A 272 -59.39 -16.96 -27.00
CA LYS A 272 -59.60 -18.28 -26.36
C LYS A 272 -59.69 -18.22 -24.84
N ASP A 273 -59.16 -17.18 -24.22
CA ASP A 273 -59.14 -17.06 -22.76
C ASP A 273 -60.27 -16.15 -22.20
N ILE A 274 -61.22 -15.70 -23.06
CA ILE A 274 -62.28 -14.81 -22.65
C ILE A 274 -63.68 -15.49 -22.62
N PHE A 275 -63.75 -16.81 -22.93
CA PHE A 275 -65.00 -17.56 -22.84
C PHE A 275 -64.87 -18.86 -22.06
#